data_1fdb6c430d876d892a60adcf70fedd7c
#
_entry.id   1fdb6c430d876d892a60adcf70fedd7c
#
_cell.length_a   1.000
_cell.length_b   1.000
_cell.length_c   1.000
_cell.angle_alpha   90.00
_cell.angle_beta   90.00
_cell.angle_gamma   90.00
#
_symmetry.space_group_name_H-M   'P 1'
#
loop_
_entity.id
_entity.type
_entity.pdbx_description
1 polymer ?
#
loop_
_entity_poly.entity_id
_entity_poly.type
_entity_poly.pdbx_seq_one_letter_code
_entity_poly.pdbx_strand_id
1 'polypeptide(L)'
;MTNLIERQEKLLRDGFAEVFPEHKYHIVELLQDKGHIVGMTGDGVNDSPALKKANVGIAVEGATDAAKSAASIVLTQPGISVIIDSIKQSRKIFQRMNNYSIYRIAETVRVLFFISLSIIFF
;
A
#
# COMPACT_ATOMS: atom_id res chain seq x y z
N MET A 1 6.92 9.04 -31.44
CA MET A 1 7.16 8.80 -30.00
C MET A 1 6.40 9.76 -29.09
N THR A 2 6.40 11.06 -29.37
CA THR A 2 5.71 12.11 -28.59
C THR A 2 4.20 11.86 -28.43
N ASN A 3 3.52 11.37 -29.47
CA ASN A 3 2.07 11.11 -29.45
C ASN A 3 1.63 9.97 -28.50
N LEU A 4 2.50 9.03 -28.18
CA LEU A 4 2.20 7.95 -27.24
C LEU A 4 2.29 8.43 -25.79
N ILE A 5 3.24 9.29 -25.48
CA ILE A 5 3.47 9.87 -24.14
C ILE A 5 2.35 10.85 -23.80
N GLU A 6 1.98 11.74 -24.72
CA GLU A 6 0.84 12.65 -24.53
C GLU A 6 -0.49 11.94 -24.41
N ARG A 7 -0.70 10.84 -25.14
CA ARG A 7 -1.90 10.00 -25.04
C ARG A 7 -1.93 9.26 -23.70
N GLN A 8 -0.81 8.81 -23.19
CA GLN A 8 -0.66 8.19 -21.88
C GLN A 8 -0.88 9.20 -20.74
N GLU A 9 -0.41 10.44 -20.88
CA GLU A 9 -0.66 11.49 -19.88
C GLU A 9 -2.12 11.92 -19.82
N LYS A 10 -2.82 11.96 -20.96
CA LYS A 10 -4.25 12.29 -21.01
C LYS A 10 -5.10 11.16 -20.42
N LEU A 11 -4.71 9.90 -20.62
CA LEU A 11 -5.36 8.73 -20.06
C LEU A 11 -5.24 8.66 -18.53
N LEU A 12 -4.17 9.21 -17.94
CA LEU A 12 -3.99 9.24 -16.48
C LEU A 12 -4.87 10.30 -15.76
N ARG A 13 -5.50 11.22 -16.50
CA ARG A 13 -6.30 12.32 -15.92
C ARG A 13 -7.78 11.99 -15.70
N ASP A 14 -8.38 11.16 -16.56
CA ASP A 14 -9.84 11.08 -16.67
C ASP A 14 -10.43 9.69 -16.43
N GLY A 15 -9.59 8.69 -16.09
CA GLY A 15 -10.00 7.31 -15.94
C GLY A 15 -9.87 6.50 -17.23
N PHE A 16 -10.06 5.18 -17.11
CA PHE A 16 -9.86 4.23 -18.19
C PHE A 16 -11.15 3.45 -18.46
N ALA A 17 -11.60 3.40 -19.70
CA ALA A 17 -12.67 2.55 -20.16
C ALA A 17 -12.13 1.47 -21.10
N GLU A 18 -12.79 0.32 -21.16
CA GLU A 18 -12.44 -0.81 -22.05
C GLU A 18 -10.99 -1.30 -21.90
N VAL A 19 -10.56 -1.49 -20.64
CA VAL A 19 -9.17 -1.83 -20.29
C VAL A 19 -8.98 -3.34 -20.35
N PHE A 20 -8.08 -3.82 -21.23
CA PHE A 20 -7.62 -5.21 -21.22
C PHE A 20 -6.73 -5.51 -20.00
N PRO A 21 -6.62 -6.77 -19.56
CA PRO A 21 -5.80 -7.16 -18.41
C PRO A 21 -4.36 -6.65 -18.45
N GLU A 22 -3.72 -6.68 -19.61
CA GLU A 22 -2.36 -6.19 -19.85
C GLU A 22 -2.24 -4.69 -19.61
N HIS A 23 -3.28 -3.93 -19.94
CA HIS A 23 -3.33 -2.50 -19.70
C HIS A 23 -3.38 -2.17 -18.20
N LYS A 24 -4.07 -2.98 -17.38
CA LYS A 24 -4.12 -2.79 -15.92
C LYS A 24 -2.73 -2.87 -15.30
N TYR A 25 -1.94 -3.86 -15.70
CA TYR A 25 -0.55 -4.00 -15.26
C TYR A 25 0.29 -2.78 -15.65
N HIS A 26 0.18 -2.36 -16.92
CA HIS A 26 0.96 -1.23 -17.44
C HIS A 26 0.57 0.12 -16.80
N ILE A 27 -0.71 0.31 -16.48
CA ILE A 27 -1.17 1.50 -15.74
C ILE A 27 -0.53 1.55 -14.34
N VAL A 28 -0.51 0.44 -13.62
CA VAL A 28 0.14 0.34 -12.31
C VAL A 28 1.63 0.70 -12.42
N GLU A 29 2.32 0.15 -13.41
CA GLU A 29 3.73 0.43 -13.67
C GLU A 29 3.99 1.91 -13.96
N LEU A 30 3.23 2.51 -14.88
CA LEU A 30 3.36 3.93 -15.22
C LEU A 30 3.11 4.86 -14.03
N LEU A 31 2.16 4.52 -13.17
CA LEU A 31 1.89 5.30 -11.95
C LEU A 31 3.05 5.17 -10.95
N GLN A 32 3.62 3.98 -10.80
CA GLN A 32 4.79 3.74 -9.94
C GLN A 32 6.03 4.48 -10.46
N ASP A 33 6.27 4.47 -11.77
CA ASP A 33 7.38 5.20 -12.41
C ASP A 33 7.28 6.72 -12.21
N LYS A 34 6.06 7.24 -12.08
CA LYS A 34 5.80 8.64 -11.71
C LYS A 34 5.93 8.93 -10.21
N GLY A 35 6.31 7.94 -9.40
CA GLY A 35 6.52 8.08 -7.96
C GLY A 35 5.24 7.95 -7.12
N HIS A 36 4.13 7.48 -7.70
CA HIS A 36 2.90 7.24 -6.95
C HIS A 36 2.93 5.90 -6.23
N ILE A 37 2.37 5.86 -5.02
CA ILE A 37 2.07 4.60 -4.31
C ILE A 37 0.71 4.13 -4.79
N VAL A 38 0.69 2.97 -5.46
CA VAL A 38 -0.48 2.45 -6.17
C VAL A 38 -1.14 1.33 -5.36
N GLY A 39 -2.43 1.51 -5.07
CA GLY A 39 -3.32 0.45 -4.61
C GLY A 39 -4.15 -0.08 -5.77
N MET A 40 -4.27 -1.40 -5.89
CA MET A 40 -5.09 -2.06 -6.92
C MET A 40 -6.08 -3.01 -6.29
N THR A 41 -7.32 -2.98 -6.75
CA THR A 41 -8.35 -3.97 -6.38
C THR A 41 -8.64 -4.88 -7.57
N GLY A 42 -8.89 -6.15 -7.30
CA GLY A 42 -9.26 -7.11 -8.34
C GLY A 42 -9.93 -8.35 -7.77
N ASP A 43 -10.65 -9.08 -8.62
CA ASP A 43 -11.42 -10.28 -8.27
C ASP A 43 -11.02 -11.50 -9.10
N GLY A 44 -10.48 -11.30 -10.29
CA GLY A 44 -10.21 -12.32 -11.28
C GLY A 44 -8.76 -12.75 -11.44
N VAL A 45 -8.57 -13.88 -12.10
CA VAL A 45 -7.24 -14.39 -12.49
C VAL A 45 -6.47 -13.36 -13.33
N ASN A 46 -7.19 -12.63 -14.18
CA ASN A 46 -6.64 -11.63 -15.08
C ASN A 46 -6.08 -10.40 -14.35
N ASP A 47 -6.50 -10.18 -13.11
CA ASP A 47 -6.01 -9.07 -12.27
C ASP A 47 -4.75 -9.44 -11.49
N SER A 48 -4.44 -10.73 -11.36
CA SER A 48 -3.33 -11.24 -10.55
C SER A 48 -1.98 -10.58 -10.86
N PRO A 49 -1.57 -10.38 -12.13
CA PRO A 49 -0.32 -9.70 -12.43
C PRO A 49 -0.28 -8.24 -11.95
N ALA A 50 -1.38 -7.50 -12.12
CA ALA A 50 -1.50 -6.12 -11.69
C ALA A 50 -1.60 -6.00 -10.16
N LEU A 51 -2.33 -6.91 -9.49
CA LEU A 51 -2.38 -7.01 -8.03
C LEU A 51 -1.01 -7.24 -7.41
N LYS A 52 -0.21 -8.12 -8.02
CA LYS A 52 1.15 -8.42 -7.56
C LYS A 52 2.13 -7.27 -7.82
N LYS A 53 1.94 -6.52 -8.91
CA LYS A 53 2.79 -5.37 -9.26
C LYS A 53 2.51 -4.15 -8.37
N ALA A 54 1.27 -3.94 -7.97
CA ALA A 54 0.87 -2.80 -7.14
C ALA A 54 1.59 -2.80 -5.78
N ASN A 55 1.78 -1.61 -5.20
CA ASN A 55 2.34 -1.48 -3.85
C ASN A 55 1.42 -2.13 -2.81
N VAL A 56 0.10 -2.08 -3.04
CA VAL A 56 -0.91 -2.77 -2.23
C VAL A 56 -1.93 -3.40 -3.16
N GLY A 57 -1.86 -4.71 -3.37
CA GLY A 57 -2.90 -5.49 -4.04
C GLY A 57 -3.99 -5.89 -3.06
N ILE A 58 -5.25 -5.69 -3.41
CA ILE A 58 -6.42 -6.00 -2.59
C ILE A 58 -7.35 -6.92 -3.37
N ALA A 59 -7.50 -8.16 -2.93
CA ALA A 59 -8.51 -9.06 -3.44
C ALA A 59 -9.85 -8.77 -2.76
N VAL A 60 -10.90 -8.55 -3.56
CA VAL A 60 -12.24 -8.31 -3.02
C VAL A 60 -12.90 -9.60 -2.55
N GLU A 61 -14.03 -9.49 -1.83
CA GLU A 61 -14.82 -10.65 -1.47
C GLU A 61 -15.26 -11.45 -2.73
N GLY A 62 -15.20 -12.77 -2.63
CA GLY A 62 -15.51 -13.65 -3.76
C GLY A 62 -14.43 -13.75 -4.83
N ALA A 63 -13.29 -13.08 -4.67
CA ALA A 63 -12.17 -13.18 -5.60
C ALA A 63 -11.68 -14.62 -5.76
N THR A 64 -11.14 -14.92 -6.95
CA THR A 64 -10.53 -16.21 -7.25
C THR A 64 -9.31 -16.49 -6.39
N ASP A 65 -8.96 -17.75 -6.20
CA ASP A 65 -7.77 -18.13 -5.41
C ASP A 65 -6.47 -17.57 -6.00
N ALA A 66 -6.41 -17.43 -7.32
CA ALA A 66 -5.29 -16.78 -7.99
C ALA A 66 -5.16 -15.30 -7.62
N ALA A 67 -6.27 -14.55 -7.61
CA ALA A 67 -6.28 -13.16 -7.18
C ALA A 67 -5.94 -13.02 -5.69
N LYS A 68 -6.49 -13.88 -4.83
CA LYS A 68 -6.17 -13.91 -3.39
C LYS A 68 -4.68 -14.19 -3.13
N SER A 69 -4.08 -15.11 -3.89
CA SER A 69 -2.66 -15.44 -3.75
C SER A 69 -1.73 -14.32 -4.23
N ALA A 70 -2.19 -13.49 -5.16
CA ALA A 70 -1.44 -12.36 -5.69
C ALA A 70 -1.58 -11.09 -4.83
N ALA A 71 -2.64 -11.00 -4.03
CA ALA A 71 -2.98 -9.81 -3.23
C ALA A 71 -2.25 -9.79 -1.88
N SER A 72 -1.97 -8.58 -1.40
CA SER A 72 -1.43 -8.34 -0.05
C SER A 72 -2.53 -8.36 1.03
N ILE A 73 -3.76 -8.04 0.63
CA ILE A 73 -4.93 -7.95 1.51
C ILE A 73 -6.09 -8.68 0.83
N VAL A 74 -6.82 -9.47 1.60
CA VAL A 74 -8.06 -10.14 1.15
C VAL A 74 -9.21 -9.60 1.96
N LEU A 75 -10.23 -9.05 1.29
CA LEU A 75 -11.45 -8.57 1.93
C LEU A 75 -12.42 -9.73 2.14
N THR A 76 -12.98 -9.81 3.33
CA THR A 76 -13.97 -10.84 3.72
C THR A 76 -15.41 -10.32 3.68
N GLN A 77 -15.60 -9.03 3.41
CA GLN A 77 -16.90 -8.39 3.33
C GLN A 77 -17.01 -7.58 2.02
N PRO A 78 -18.22 -7.48 1.43
CA PRO A 78 -18.45 -6.74 0.22
C PRO A 78 -18.37 -5.23 0.44
N GLY A 79 -17.96 -4.53 -0.59
CA GLY A 79 -18.05 -3.09 -0.69
C GLY A 79 -16.74 -2.33 -0.53
N ILE A 80 -16.68 -1.19 -1.20
CA ILE A 80 -15.53 -0.28 -1.19
C ILE A 80 -15.31 0.38 0.19
N SER A 81 -16.38 0.50 1.00
CA SER A 81 -16.32 1.03 2.37
C SER A 81 -15.33 0.28 3.26
N VAL A 82 -15.20 -1.03 3.07
CA VAL A 82 -14.25 -1.89 3.81
C VAL A 82 -12.80 -1.47 3.55
N ILE A 83 -12.49 -1.01 2.33
CA ILE A 83 -11.16 -0.48 1.98
C ILE A 83 -10.88 0.79 2.76
N ILE A 84 -11.84 1.70 2.86
CA ILE A 84 -11.71 2.95 3.62
C ILE A 84 -11.45 2.65 5.10
N ASP A 85 -12.18 1.69 5.67
CA ASP A 85 -11.99 1.31 7.08
C ASP A 85 -10.64 0.62 7.30
N SER A 86 -10.17 -0.19 6.35
CA SER A 86 -8.83 -0.78 6.37
C SER A 86 -7.74 0.31 6.36
N ILE A 87 -7.87 1.34 5.54
CA ILE A 87 -6.95 2.49 5.51
C ILE A 87 -6.95 3.24 6.84
N LYS A 88 -8.13 3.51 7.41
CA LYS A 88 -8.24 4.17 8.72
C LYS A 88 -7.59 3.35 9.82
N GLN A 89 -7.81 2.03 9.81
CA GLN A 89 -7.22 1.12 10.79
C GLN A 89 -5.69 1.05 10.65
N SER A 90 -5.18 0.95 9.44
CA SER A 90 -3.74 0.95 9.16
C SER A 90 -3.06 2.22 9.67
N ARG A 91 -3.68 3.38 9.49
CA ARG A 91 -3.17 4.66 10.04
C ARG A 91 -3.12 4.67 11.56
N LYS A 92 -4.14 4.11 12.24
CA LYS A 92 -4.15 3.97 13.71
C LYS A 92 -3.05 3.04 14.19
N ILE A 93 -2.83 1.91 13.50
CA ILE A 93 -1.77 0.95 13.83
C ILE A 93 -0.41 1.62 13.66
N PHE A 94 -0.17 2.30 12.55
CA PHE A 94 1.08 3.01 12.29
C PHE A 94 1.38 4.07 13.36
N GLN A 95 0.38 4.84 13.76
CA GLN A 95 0.53 5.83 14.83
C GLN A 95 0.89 5.18 16.18
N ARG A 96 0.27 4.03 16.51
CA ARG A 96 0.62 3.28 17.72
C ARG A 96 2.05 2.76 17.67
N MET A 97 2.49 2.22 16.54
CA MET A 97 3.87 1.75 16.34
C MET A 97 4.87 2.89 16.50
N ASN A 98 4.58 4.04 15.90
CA ASN A 98 5.44 5.22 16.02
C ASN A 98 5.55 5.71 17.48
N ASN A 99 4.42 5.83 18.18
CA ASN A 99 4.41 6.20 19.60
C ASN A 99 5.18 5.19 20.46
N TYR A 100 5.03 3.89 20.19
CA TYR A 100 5.78 2.85 20.90
C TYR A 100 7.29 2.97 20.65
N SER A 101 7.69 3.21 19.41
CA SER A 101 9.10 3.38 19.04
C SER A 101 9.71 4.59 19.76
N ILE A 102 9.02 5.73 19.78
CA ILE A 102 9.46 6.94 20.49
C ILE A 102 9.58 6.67 21.98
N TYR A 103 8.59 6.00 22.58
CA TYR A 103 8.63 5.64 24.00
C TYR A 103 9.84 4.76 24.32
N ARG A 104 10.12 3.74 23.52
CA ARG A 104 11.27 2.82 23.73
C ARG A 104 12.60 3.54 23.61
N ILE A 105 12.74 4.44 22.64
CA ILE A 105 13.97 5.24 22.49
C ILE A 105 14.17 6.15 23.72
N ALA A 106 13.12 6.85 24.13
CA ALA A 106 13.18 7.73 25.29
C ALA A 106 13.53 6.98 26.58
N GLU A 107 12.97 5.76 26.77
CA GLU A 107 13.29 4.90 27.90
C GLU A 107 14.76 4.47 27.91
N THR A 108 15.27 4.05 26.74
CA THR A 108 16.68 3.67 26.60
C THR A 108 17.62 4.82 26.91
N VAL A 109 17.35 6.01 26.38
CA VAL A 109 18.13 7.22 26.65
C VAL A 109 18.12 7.56 28.15
N ARG A 110 16.95 7.47 28.78
CA ARG A 110 16.81 7.72 30.23
C ARG A 110 17.66 6.76 31.07
N VAL A 111 17.64 5.46 30.73
CA VAL A 111 18.44 4.45 31.45
C VAL A 111 19.93 4.68 31.25
N LEU A 112 20.40 4.99 30.04
CA LEU A 112 21.78 5.27 29.74
C LEU A 112 22.25 6.53 30.50
N PHE A 113 21.42 7.56 30.54
CA PHE A 113 21.70 8.79 31.28
C PHE A 113 21.82 8.55 32.78
N PHE A 114 20.90 7.74 33.35
CA PHE A 114 20.96 7.36 34.76
C PHE A 114 22.22 6.57 35.11
N ILE A 115 22.59 5.59 34.29
CA ILE A 115 23.82 4.78 34.50
C ILE A 115 25.06 5.68 34.41
N SER A 116 25.13 6.59 33.41
CA SER A 116 26.24 7.50 33.23
C SER A 116 26.43 8.43 34.43
N LEU A 117 25.32 8.99 34.94
CA LEU A 117 25.34 9.81 36.15
C LEU A 117 25.79 9.02 37.39
N SER A 118 25.29 7.80 37.53
CA SER A 118 25.65 6.92 38.63
C SER A 118 27.17 6.64 38.69
N ILE A 119 27.80 6.41 37.52
CA ILE A 119 29.26 6.16 37.42
C ILE A 119 30.06 7.41 37.75
N ILE A 120 29.54 8.62 37.44
CA ILE A 120 30.25 9.88 37.70
C ILE A 120 30.19 10.26 39.20
N PHE A 121 29.10 9.96 39.88
CA PHE A 121 28.86 10.37 41.26
C PHE A 121 29.19 9.32 42.32
N PHE A 122 29.39 8.07 41.95
CA PHE A 122 29.78 6.95 42.80
C PHE A 122 31.08 6.32 42.33
#